data_db0723061f2e81dce0f8b83b91195a12
#
_entry.id   db0723061f2e81dce0f8b83b91195a12
#
_cell.length_a   1.000
_cell.length_b   1.000
_cell.length_c   1.000
_cell.angle_alpha   90.00
_cell.angle_beta   90.00
_cell.angle_gamma   90.00
#
_symmetry.space_group_name_H-M   'P 1'
#
loop_
_entity.id
_entity.type
_entity.pdbx_description
1 polymer ?
#
loop_
_entity_poly.entity_id
_entity_poly.type
_entity_poly.pdbx_seq_one_letter_code
_entity_poly.pdbx_strand_id
1 'polypeptide(L)'
;MATLEELTTEATAEIEAAKPLFKQVDKERLEFSASDYDQAITDLANSKWNDQQFGYIQARQEAYGSINDQLDMMYWDNVNGTTTWKDHIAQVKSDNPKPS
;
A
#
# COMPACT_ATOMS: atom_id res chain seq x y z
N MET A 1 -7.00 -8.77 8.39
CA MET A 1 -6.98 -7.44 7.74
C MET A 1 -7.90 -6.48 8.47
N ALA A 2 -7.48 -5.24 8.63
CA ALA A 2 -8.30 -4.21 9.27
C ALA A 2 -9.46 -3.81 8.36
N THR A 3 -10.62 -3.57 8.96
CA THR A 3 -11.78 -3.05 8.25
C THR A 3 -11.62 -1.54 8.03
N LEU A 4 -12.41 -0.97 7.14
CA LEU A 4 -12.39 0.49 6.93
C LEU A 4 -12.74 1.23 8.23
N GLU A 5 -13.66 0.69 9.03
CA GLU A 5 -14.02 1.25 10.33
C GLU A 5 -12.82 1.27 11.29
N GLU A 6 -12.07 0.17 11.36
CA GLU A 6 -10.87 0.09 12.19
C GLU A 6 -9.81 1.08 11.71
N LEU A 7 -9.62 1.21 10.41
CA LEU A 7 -8.69 2.17 9.82
C LEU A 7 -9.12 3.60 10.07
N THR A 8 -10.42 3.87 10.08
CA THR A 8 -10.95 5.20 10.42
C THR A 8 -10.66 5.54 11.87
N THR A 9 -10.80 4.59 12.78
CA THR A 9 -10.46 4.76 14.20
C THR A 9 -8.98 5.07 14.36
N GLU A 10 -8.14 4.33 13.65
CA GLU A 10 -6.68 4.54 13.65
C GLU A 10 -6.32 5.92 13.08
N ALA A 11 -6.94 6.30 11.97
CA ALA A 11 -6.73 7.62 11.35
C ALA A 11 -7.16 8.75 12.29
N THR A 12 -8.28 8.56 13.00
CA THR A 12 -8.76 9.53 13.99
C THR A 12 -7.72 9.74 15.09
N ALA A 13 -7.15 8.67 15.62
CA ALA A 13 -6.13 8.75 16.65
C ALA A 13 -4.88 9.47 16.15
N GLU A 14 -4.45 9.19 14.93
CA GLU A 14 -3.28 9.84 14.34
C GLU A 14 -3.50 11.34 14.12
N ILE A 15 -4.67 11.73 13.63
CA ILE A 15 -5.00 13.15 13.42
C ILE A 15 -5.12 13.87 14.77
N GLU A 16 -5.75 13.26 15.77
CA GLU A 16 -5.84 13.82 17.12
C GLU A 16 -4.45 14.08 17.72
N ALA A 17 -3.54 13.13 17.54
CA ALA A 17 -2.17 13.25 18.03
C ALA A 17 -1.38 14.36 17.31
N ALA A 18 -1.76 14.67 16.08
CA ALA A 18 -1.10 15.70 15.26
C ALA A 18 -1.65 17.11 15.47
N LYS A 19 -2.74 17.27 16.21
CA LYS A 19 -3.35 18.59 16.43
C LYS A 19 -2.42 19.51 17.23
N PRO A 20 -2.47 20.83 16.96
CA PRO A 20 -3.31 21.49 15.96
C PRO A 20 -2.70 21.41 14.56
N LEU A 21 -3.57 21.35 13.54
CA LEU A 21 -3.18 21.37 12.14
C LEU A 21 -3.63 22.68 11.51
N PHE A 22 -2.89 23.14 10.52
CA PHE A 22 -3.11 24.44 9.89
C PHE A 22 -3.14 24.30 8.38
N LYS A 23 -3.89 25.18 7.74
CA LYS A 23 -3.93 25.28 6.28
C LYS A 23 -3.57 26.70 5.86
N GLN A 24 -3.08 26.85 4.65
CA GLN A 24 -2.77 28.13 4.05
C GLN A 24 -3.94 28.57 3.18
N VAL A 25 -4.56 29.70 3.53
CA VAL A 25 -5.63 30.30 2.72
C VAL A 25 -5.18 31.71 2.37
N ASP A 26 -4.95 31.96 1.09
CA ASP A 26 -4.32 33.18 0.58
C ASP A 26 -2.94 33.35 1.24
N LYS A 27 -2.76 34.38 2.05
CA LYS A 27 -1.51 34.66 2.76
C LYS A 27 -1.63 34.36 4.26
N GLU A 28 -2.75 33.80 4.68
CA GLU A 28 -3.02 33.53 6.09
C GLU A 28 -2.88 32.07 6.42
N ARG A 29 -2.35 31.80 7.61
CA ARG A 29 -2.28 30.46 8.18
C ARG A 29 -3.45 30.28 9.13
N LEU A 30 -4.37 29.38 8.81
CA LEU A 30 -5.57 29.16 9.59
C LEU A 30 -5.55 27.75 10.17
N GLU A 31 -5.98 27.61 11.42
CA GLU A 31 -6.15 26.29 12.01
C GLU A 31 -7.29 25.56 11.32
N PHE A 32 -7.18 24.24 11.21
CA PHE A 32 -8.24 23.41 10.65
C PHE A 32 -9.54 23.58 11.42
N SER A 33 -10.64 23.71 10.70
CA SER A 33 -11.98 23.65 11.27
C SER A 33 -12.35 22.20 11.57
N ALA A 34 -13.48 21.98 12.26
CA ALA A 34 -13.99 20.63 12.50
C ALA A 34 -14.20 19.87 11.18
N SER A 35 -14.70 20.57 10.16
CA SER A 35 -14.88 19.99 8.82
C SER A 35 -13.55 19.60 8.18
N ASP A 36 -12.51 20.43 8.35
CA ASP A 36 -11.17 20.13 7.82
C ASP A 36 -10.59 18.87 8.49
N TYR A 37 -10.75 18.74 9.80
CA TYR A 37 -10.30 17.56 10.53
C TYR A 37 -11.05 16.31 10.09
N ASP A 38 -12.36 16.40 9.92
CA ASP A 38 -13.17 15.26 9.45
C ASP A 38 -12.72 14.80 8.07
N GLN A 39 -12.44 15.75 7.17
CA GLN A 39 -11.95 15.44 5.84
C GLN A 39 -10.56 14.79 5.90
N ALA A 40 -9.67 15.29 6.76
CA ALA A 40 -8.33 14.73 6.93
C ALA A 40 -8.40 13.28 7.44
N ILE A 41 -9.30 13.00 8.38
CA ILE A 41 -9.52 11.64 8.89
C ILE A 41 -10.02 10.72 7.79
N THR A 42 -11.01 11.17 7.01
CA THR A 42 -11.55 10.40 5.89
C THR A 42 -10.48 10.10 4.85
N ASP A 43 -9.70 11.11 4.47
CA ASP A 43 -8.66 10.96 3.45
C ASP A 43 -7.57 9.99 3.93
N LEU A 44 -7.16 10.10 5.19
CA LEU A 44 -6.15 9.21 5.75
C LEU A 44 -6.66 7.77 5.84
N ALA A 45 -7.92 7.58 6.29
CA ALA A 45 -8.52 6.26 6.38
C ALA A 45 -8.62 5.61 4.99
N ASN A 46 -9.02 6.38 3.97
CA ASN A 46 -9.10 5.88 2.59
C ASN A 46 -7.73 5.54 2.03
N SER A 47 -6.71 6.33 2.34
CA SER A 47 -5.33 6.06 1.94
C SER A 47 -4.84 4.74 2.55
N LYS A 48 -5.09 4.54 3.84
CA LYS A 48 -4.73 3.29 4.54
C LYS A 48 -5.47 2.08 3.94
N TRP A 49 -6.75 2.26 3.63
CA TRP A 49 -7.56 1.21 3.00
C TRP A 49 -7.01 0.82 1.63
N ASN A 50 -6.69 1.81 0.79
CA ASN A 50 -6.12 1.57 -0.54
C ASN A 50 -4.77 0.86 -0.43
N ASP A 51 -3.92 1.28 0.48
CA ASP A 51 -2.62 0.64 0.71
C ASP A 51 -2.80 -0.83 1.13
N GLN A 52 -3.77 -1.10 1.99
CA GLN A 52 -4.07 -2.46 2.44
C GLN A 52 -4.59 -3.33 1.29
N GLN A 53 -5.49 -2.78 0.45
CA GLN A 53 -6.10 -3.55 -0.64
C GLN A 53 -5.17 -3.76 -1.83
N PHE A 54 -4.30 -2.80 -2.13
CA PHE A 54 -3.53 -2.79 -3.37
C PHE A 54 -2.01 -2.77 -3.19
N GLY A 55 -1.52 -2.56 -1.98
CA GLY A 55 -0.07 -2.51 -1.71
C GLY A 55 0.66 -3.80 -2.10
N TYR A 56 -0.02 -4.94 -2.04
CA TYR A 56 0.57 -6.22 -2.43
C TYR A 56 0.97 -6.24 -3.91
N ILE A 57 0.28 -5.48 -4.75
CA ILE A 57 0.56 -5.43 -6.21
C ILE A 57 1.95 -4.84 -6.44
N GLN A 58 2.24 -3.70 -5.81
CA GLN A 58 3.55 -3.07 -5.94
C GLN A 58 4.65 -3.93 -5.33
N ALA A 59 4.38 -4.50 -4.15
CA ALA A 59 5.35 -5.39 -3.48
C ALA A 59 5.67 -6.61 -4.34
N ARG A 60 4.66 -7.19 -4.99
CA ARG A 60 4.87 -8.31 -5.91
C ARG A 60 5.68 -7.90 -7.14
N GLN A 61 5.37 -6.74 -7.73
CA GLN A 61 6.10 -6.23 -8.89
C GLN A 61 7.58 -6.07 -8.60
N GLU A 62 7.91 -5.49 -7.45
CA GLU A 62 9.30 -5.31 -7.04
C GLU A 62 9.99 -6.65 -6.77
N ALA A 63 9.30 -7.59 -6.13
CA ALA A 63 9.85 -8.89 -5.79
C ALA A 63 10.02 -9.82 -6.99
N TYR A 64 9.18 -9.68 -8.02
CA TYR A 64 9.32 -10.49 -9.24
C TYR A 64 10.62 -10.20 -9.99
N GLY A 65 11.12 -8.98 -9.90
CA GLY A 65 12.27 -8.55 -10.67
C GLY A 65 11.89 -8.11 -12.08
N SER A 66 12.88 -7.84 -12.90
CA SER A 66 12.64 -7.35 -14.27
C SER A 66 12.06 -8.45 -15.17
N ILE A 67 11.35 -8.03 -16.20
CA ILE A 67 10.82 -8.93 -17.21
C ILE A 67 11.96 -9.70 -17.88
N ASN A 68 13.09 -9.03 -18.12
CA ASN A 68 14.26 -9.68 -18.74
C ASN A 68 14.81 -10.81 -17.87
N ASP A 69 14.93 -10.58 -16.55
CA ASP A 69 15.40 -11.60 -15.62
C ASP A 69 14.42 -12.78 -15.56
N GLN A 70 13.13 -12.51 -15.58
CA GLN A 70 12.10 -13.55 -15.58
C GLN A 70 12.15 -14.38 -16.86
N LEU A 71 12.35 -13.74 -18.01
CA LEU A 71 12.49 -14.45 -19.29
C LEU A 71 13.72 -15.34 -19.29
N ASP A 72 14.83 -14.88 -18.71
CA ASP A 72 16.05 -15.69 -18.57
C ASP A 72 15.78 -16.90 -17.69
N MET A 73 15.07 -16.74 -16.57
CA MET A 73 14.69 -17.88 -15.71
C MET A 73 13.87 -18.90 -16.48
N MET A 74 12.89 -18.44 -17.25
CA MET A 74 12.05 -19.31 -18.08
C MET A 74 12.86 -20.06 -19.12
N TYR A 75 13.78 -19.39 -19.78
CA TYR A 75 14.66 -19.99 -20.79
C TYR A 75 15.50 -21.11 -20.17
N TRP A 76 16.20 -20.81 -19.05
CA TRP A 76 17.07 -21.77 -18.41
C TRP A 76 16.29 -22.92 -17.77
N ASP A 77 15.06 -22.67 -17.29
CA ASP A 77 14.18 -23.73 -16.81
C ASP A 77 13.84 -24.71 -17.93
N ASN A 78 13.56 -24.17 -19.12
CA ASN A 78 13.25 -25.00 -20.28
C ASN A 78 14.46 -25.83 -20.69
N VAL A 79 15.66 -25.25 -20.70
CA VAL A 79 16.91 -25.92 -21.08
C VAL A 79 17.28 -27.00 -20.06
N ASN A 80 17.13 -26.70 -18.77
CA ASN A 80 17.58 -27.58 -17.68
C ASN A 80 16.49 -28.48 -17.11
N GLY A 81 15.24 -28.31 -17.54
CA GLY A 81 14.12 -29.08 -16.99
C GLY A 81 13.80 -28.73 -15.54
N THR A 82 14.02 -27.47 -15.15
CA THR A 82 13.80 -27.00 -13.77
C THR A 82 12.54 -26.16 -13.68
N THR A 83 12.18 -25.74 -12.46
CA THR A 83 11.00 -24.93 -12.19
C THR A 83 11.34 -23.66 -11.40
N THR A 84 12.54 -23.12 -11.60
CA THR A 84 13.04 -21.96 -10.85
C THR A 84 12.12 -20.76 -10.95
N TRP A 85 11.66 -20.42 -12.16
CA TRP A 85 10.76 -19.29 -12.38
C TRP A 85 9.40 -19.50 -11.71
N LYS A 86 8.81 -20.67 -11.89
CA LYS A 86 7.53 -21.03 -11.28
C LYS A 86 7.61 -20.95 -9.76
N ASP A 87 8.69 -21.49 -9.17
CA ASP A 87 8.92 -21.47 -7.74
C ASP A 87 9.12 -20.06 -7.22
N HIS A 88 9.85 -19.22 -7.96
CA HIS A 88 10.05 -17.80 -7.64
C HIS A 88 8.71 -17.04 -7.61
N ILE A 89 7.88 -17.22 -8.63
CA ILE A 89 6.55 -16.59 -8.69
C ILE A 89 5.68 -17.04 -7.52
N ALA A 90 5.68 -18.32 -7.22
CA ALA A 90 4.91 -18.87 -6.09
C ALA A 90 5.38 -18.29 -4.76
N GLN A 91 6.71 -18.16 -4.58
CA GLN A 91 7.29 -17.59 -3.36
C GLN A 91 6.90 -16.12 -3.19
N VAL A 92 6.99 -15.32 -4.26
CA VAL A 92 6.61 -13.91 -4.23
C VAL A 92 5.13 -13.75 -3.84
N LYS A 93 4.26 -14.57 -4.40
CA LYS A 93 2.82 -14.52 -4.08
C LYS A 93 2.56 -14.93 -2.63
N SER A 94 3.32 -15.89 -2.12
CA SER A 94 3.21 -16.33 -0.72
C SER A 94 3.70 -15.25 0.25
N ASP A 95 4.79 -14.57 -0.08
CA ASP A 95 5.38 -13.51 0.76
C ASP A 95 4.55 -12.23 0.74
N ASN A 96 3.82 -11.99 -0.34
CA ASN A 96 3.01 -10.79 -0.53
C ASN A 96 1.57 -11.17 -0.86
N PRO A 97 0.83 -11.71 0.12
CA PRO A 97 -0.49 -12.26 -0.14
C PRO A 97 -1.51 -11.19 -0.51
N LYS A 98 -2.44 -11.59 -1.35
CA LYS A 98 -3.59 -10.77 -1.72
C LYS A 98 -4.51 -10.64 -0.50
N PRO A 99 -5.06 -9.45 -0.20
CA PRO A 99 -6.02 -9.32 0.89
C PRO A 99 -7.25 -10.17 0.66
N SER A 100 -7.73 -10.77 1.73
CA SER A 100 -8.93 -11.61 1.66
C SER A 100 -10.19 -10.81 2.01
#